data_054964fac18479882fb0ff6b18516e7a
#
_entry.id   054964fac18479882fb0ff6b18516e7a
#
_cell.length_a   1.000
_cell.length_b   1.000
_cell.length_c   1.000
_cell.angle_alpha   90.00
_cell.angle_beta   90.00
_cell.angle_gamma   90.00
#
_symmetry.space_group_name_H-M   'P 1'
#
loop_
_entity.id
_entity.type
_entity.pdbx_description
1 polymer ?
#
loop_
_entity_poly.entity_id
_entity_poly.type
_entity_poly.pdbx_seq_one_letter_code
_entity_poly.pdbx_strand_id
1 'polypeptide(L)'
;HVHPEQEKDGTFTIEQTIPTAGHWALFSDFMPVGGGPQMIVTPFTTAGFEGDLSASVPSLVPDPSLTKTADSVTVALQTTPAKLVSGEETDIPVHFVDEKTGEPVTNLQRYLGAFGHAMMLSDDMTEHVHAHPEEMLEGTAVTEGGGPDLTFHALFPKPGVYRIWLQFQRNNRLSTIPFTVRVTRVGETAEKQ
;
A
#
# COMPACT_ATOMS: atom_id res chain seq x y z
N HIS A 1 -4.65 -0.99 -7.07
CA HIS A 1 -3.71 -0.04 -7.69
C HIS A 1 -3.60 -0.37 -9.18
N VAL A 2 -3.75 0.63 -10.03
CA VAL A 2 -3.76 0.49 -11.50
C VAL A 2 -3.12 1.73 -12.12
N HIS A 3 -2.53 1.58 -13.32
CA HIS A 3 -2.01 2.70 -14.08
C HIS A 3 -2.90 2.96 -15.30
N PRO A 4 -3.34 4.22 -15.53
CA PRO A 4 -4.09 4.58 -16.74
C PRO A 4 -3.17 4.68 -17.94
N GLU A 5 -3.76 4.62 -19.13
CA GLU A 5 -3.08 4.90 -20.40
C GLU A 5 -3.23 6.38 -20.75
N GLN A 6 -2.14 6.99 -21.22
CA GLN A 6 -2.17 8.37 -21.67
C GLN A 6 -2.58 8.44 -23.14
N GLU A 7 -3.64 9.16 -23.41
CA GLU A 7 -4.12 9.44 -24.77
C GLU A 7 -3.32 10.58 -25.43
N LYS A 8 -3.44 10.68 -26.76
CA LYS A 8 -2.71 11.71 -27.53
C LYS A 8 -3.10 13.14 -27.20
N ASP A 9 -4.29 13.36 -26.68
CA ASP A 9 -4.81 14.67 -26.28
C ASP A 9 -4.42 15.04 -24.83
N GLY A 10 -3.66 14.15 -24.13
CA GLY A 10 -3.26 14.35 -22.75
C GLY A 10 -4.23 13.80 -21.71
N THR A 11 -5.35 13.24 -22.12
CA THR A 11 -6.28 12.53 -21.23
C THR A 11 -5.67 11.22 -20.75
N PHE A 12 -5.99 10.82 -19.52
CA PHE A 12 -5.64 9.51 -18.97
C PHE A 12 -6.88 8.66 -18.83
N THR A 13 -6.86 7.47 -19.41
CA THR A 13 -8.00 6.54 -19.43
C THR A 13 -7.65 5.20 -18.83
N ILE A 14 -8.62 4.60 -18.17
CA ILE A 14 -8.55 3.21 -17.70
C ILE A 14 -9.95 2.63 -17.65
N GLU A 15 -10.08 1.39 -18.09
CA GLU A 15 -11.30 0.62 -17.95
C GLU A 15 -11.17 -0.31 -16.73
N GLN A 16 -12.05 -0.14 -15.76
CA GLN A 16 -12.02 -0.91 -14.52
C GLN A 16 -13.42 -1.36 -14.10
N THR A 17 -13.56 -2.66 -13.81
CA THR A 17 -14.80 -3.19 -13.26
C THR A 17 -14.81 -3.02 -11.74
N ILE A 18 -15.85 -2.35 -11.23
CA ILE A 18 -16.10 -2.26 -9.78
C ILE A 18 -16.92 -3.49 -9.37
N PRO A 19 -16.39 -4.37 -8.49
CA PRO A 19 -16.96 -5.71 -8.29
C PRO A 19 -18.26 -5.73 -7.49
N THR A 20 -18.54 -4.69 -6.69
CA THR A 20 -19.70 -4.65 -5.80
C THR A 20 -20.36 -3.28 -5.80
N ALA A 21 -21.66 -3.22 -5.51
CA ALA A 21 -22.32 -1.97 -5.18
C ALA A 21 -21.72 -1.40 -3.87
N GLY A 22 -21.45 -0.11 -3.87
CA GLY A 22 -20.81 0.52 -2.72
C GLY A 22 -20.54 2.01 -2.91
N HIS A 23 -20.08 2.62 -1.83
CA HIS A 23 -19.46 3.93 -1.85
C HIS A 23 -17.95 3.76 -1.95
N TRP A 24 -17.35 4.42 -2.91
CA TRP A 24 -15.96 4.26 -3.31
C TRP A 24 -15.24 5.60 -3.32
N ALA A 25 -13.94 5.58 -3.18
CA ALA A 25 -13.08 6.72 -3.42
C ALA A 25 -11.99 6.34 -4.44
N LEU A 26 -11.88 7.12 -5.50
CA LEU A 26 -10.77 7.03 -6.45
C LEU A 26 -9.67 7.98 -5.99
N PHE A 27 -8.49 7.43 -5.74
CA PHE A 27 -7.28 8.18 -5.45
C PHE A 27 -6.45 8.27 -6.72
N SER A 28 -6.32 9.47 -7.27
CA SER A 28 -5.50 9.74 -8.44
C SER A 28 -4.20 10.39 -7.99
N ASP A 29 -3.11 9.61 -8.01
CA ASP A 29 -1.76 10.02 -7.62
C ASP A 29 -0.95 10.31 -8.88
N PHE A 30 -0.38 11.52 -9.00
CA PHE A 30 0.37 11.93 -10.17
C PHE A 30 1.38 13.03 -9.84
N MET A 31 2.40 13.12 -10.68
CA MET A 31 3.43 14.16 -10.58
C MET A 31 3.47 14.94 -11.90
N PRO A 32 2.95 16.19 -11.94
CA PRO A 32 3.02 17.02 -13.14
C PRO A 32 4.45 17.45 -13.43
N VAL A 33 4.76 17.61 -14.71
CA VAL A 33 6.09 18.09 -15.14
C VAL A 33 6.36 19.47 -14.54
N GLY A 34 7.45 19.58 -13.78
CA GLY A 34 7.84 20.82 -13.08
C GLY A 34 7.07 21.12 -11.80
N GLY A 35 6.23 20.19 -11.34
CA GLY A 35 5.51 20.26 -10.06
C GLY A 35 5.95 19.18 -9.08
N GLY A 36 5.39 19.20 -7.87
CA GLY A 36 5.52 18.13 -6.88
C GLY A 36 4.42 17.08 -7.00
N PRO A 37 4.54 15.94 -6.26
CA PRO A 37 3.51 14.93 -6.17
C PRO A 37 2.16 15.53 -5.75
N GLN A 38 1.10 15.11 -6.41
CA GLN A 38 -0.26 15.55 -6.14
C GLN A 38 -1.20 14.36 -6.09
N MET A 39 -2.24 14.47 -5.27
CA MET A 39 -3.30 13.49 -5.19
C MET A 39 -4.68 14.17 -5.25
N ILE A 40 -5.56 13.60 -6.05
CA ILE A 40 -6.97 13.98 -6.11
C ILE A 40 -7.80 12.81 -5.62
N VAL A 41 -8.70 13.06 -4.67
CA VAL A 41 -9.66 12.08 -4.18
C VAL A 41 -11.03 12.38 -4.76
N THR A 42 -11.59 11.44 -5.50
CA THR A 42 -12.91 11.56 -6.11
C THR A 42 -13.84 10.49 -5.53
N PRO A 43 -14.77 10.86 -4.61
CA PRO A 43 -15.76 9.93 -4.12
C PRO A 43 -16.82 9.66 -5.19
N PHE A 44 -17.28 8.42 -5.26
CA PHE A 44 -18.40 8.05 -6.13
C PHE A 44 -19.18 6.86 -5.57
N THR A 45 -20.40 6.69 -6.05
CA THR A 45 -21.28 5.60 -5.61
C THR A 45 -21.70 4.77 -6.83
N THR A 46 -21.57 3.47 -6.74
CA THR A 46 -22.00 2.55 -7.81
C THR A 46 -23.50 2.24 -7.69
N ALA A 47 -24.12 1.94 -8.84
CA ALA A 47 -25.52 1.57 -8.90
C ALA A 47 -25.85 0.37 -7.99
N GLY A 48 -27.00 0.42 -7.34
CA GLY A 48 -27.46 -0.63 -6.41
C GLY A 48 -26.93 -0.47 -4.97
N PHE A 49 -26.21 0.61 -4.64
CA PHE A 49 -25.87 0.91 -3.26
C PHE A 49 -27.06 1.57 -2.55
N GLU A 50 -27.55 0.95 -1.48
CA GLU A 50 -28.68 1.43 -0.66
C GLU A 50 -28.25 1.68 0.81
N GLY A 51 -26.94 1.65 1.10
CA GLY A 51 -26.39 1.83 2.43
C GLY A 51 -26.28 3.28 2.89
N ASP A 52 -26.04 3.48 4.18
CA ASP A 52 -25.67 4.77 4.76
C ASP A 52 -24.17 5.04 4.48
N LEU A 53 -23.88 6.17 3.85
CA LEU A 53 -22.50 6.59 3.54
C LEU A 53 -21.64 6.73 4.82
N SER A 54 -22.23 7.20 5.92
CA SER A 54 -21.52 7.37 7.19
C SER A 54 -21.15 6.04 7.85
N ALA A 55 -21.90 4.97 7.57
CA ALA A 55 -21.65 3.63 8.07
C ALA A 55 -20.72 2.80 7.15
N SER A 56 -20.38 3.31 5.98
CA SER A 56 -19.58 2.59 4.98
C SER A 56 -18.06 2.62 5.25
N VAL A 57 -17.58 3.49 6.14
CA VAL A 57 -16.17 3.56 6.52
C VAL A 57 -15.91 2.57 7.66
N PRO A 58 -15.14 1.49 7.43
CA PRO A 58 -14.87 0.52 8.49
C PRO A 58 -13.96 1.13 9.57
N SER A 59 -14.31 0.89 10.84
CA SER A 59 -13.39 1.20 11.94
C SER A 59 -12.16 0.32 11.85
N LEU A 60 -10.98 0.93 11.75
CA LEU A 60 -9.72 0.22 11.69
C LEU A 60 -9.17 -0.05 13.08
N VAL A 61 -8.76 -1.29 13.32
CA VAL A 61 -8.06 -1.69 14.54
C VAL A 61 -6.65 -2.14 14.14
N PRO A 62 -5.58 -1.64 14.80
CA PRO A 62 -4.22 -2.09 14.52
C PRO A 62 -4.10 -3.61 14.65
N ASP A 63 -3.37 -4.21 13.72
CA ASP A 63 -3.14 -5.65 13.74
C ASP A 63 -2.25 -6.04 14.93
N PRO A 64 -2.58 -7.12 15.66
CA PRO A 64 -1.75 -7.62 16.75
C PRO A 64 -0.46 -8.28 16.24
N SER A 65 -0.42 -8.67 14.97
CA SER A 65 0.73 -9.23 14.27
C SER A 65 0.81 -8.68 12.85
N LEU A 66 2.00 -8.29 12.45
CA LEU A 66 2.29 -7.86 11.07
C LEU A 66 2.86 -9.01 10.22
N THR A 67 2.49 -10.25 10.53
CA THR A 67 2.77 -11.43 9.71
C THR A 67 1.45 -12.01 9.23
N LYS A 68 1.28 -12.09 7.91
CA LYS A 68 0.05 -12.58 7.27
C LYS A 68 0.37 -13.45 6.07
N THR A 69 -0.56 -14.32 5.71
CA THR A 69 -0.42 -15.22 4.56
C THR A 69 -1.50 -14.93 3.54
N ALA A 70 -1.14 -14.86 2.28
CA ALA A 70 -2.04 -14.83 1.14
C ALA A 70 -1.38 -15.55 -0.06
N ASP A 71 -2.19 -16.27 -0.84
CA ASP A 71 -1.76 -16.93 -2.08
C ASP A 71 -0.51 -17.79 -1.92
N SER A 72 -0.43 -18.53 -0.80
CA SER A 72 0.70 -19.39 -0.42
C SER A 72 2.02 -18.66 -0.17
N VAL A 73 1.96 -17.36 0.12
CA VAL A 73 3.10 -16.56 0.55
C VAL A 73 2.81 -15.99 1.94
N THR A 74 3.69 -16.25 2.88
CA THR A 74 3.71 -15.61 4.20
C THR A 74 4.56 -14.36 4.09
N VAL A 75 4.00 -13.25 4.51
CA VAL A 75 4.62 -11.92 4.48
C VAL A 75 4.76 -11.42 5.90
N ALA A 76 5.98 -11.12 6.31
CA ALA A 76 6.30 -10.47 7.57
C ALA A 76 6.71 -9.03 7.30
N LEU A 77 5.90 -8.08 7.77
CA LEU A 77 6.17 -6.65 7.70
C LEU A 77 6.73 -6.18 9.04
N GLN A 78 7.77 -5.38 9.01
CA GLN A 78 8.35 -4.74 10.18
C GLN A 78 8.39 -3.22 9.95
N THR A 79 8.67 -2.46 10.99
CA THR A 79 8.88 -1.01 10.90
C THR A 79 10.12 -0.60 11.68
N THR A 80 10.90 0.31 11.11
CA THR A 80 12.08 0.90 11.76
C THR A 80 11.97 2.42 11.70
N PRO A 81 11.76 3.10 12.84
CA PRO A 81 11.63 2.55 14.19
C PRO A 81 10.39 1.66 14.39
N ALA A 82 10.42 0.78 15.37
CA ALA A 82 9.31 -0.12 15.68
C ALA A 82 8.03 0.62 16.10
N LYS A 83 8.17 1.80 16.69
CA LYS A 83 7.08 2.73 17.00
C LYS A 83 7.01 3.77 15.88
N LEU A 84 5.92 3.77 15.14
CA LEU A 84 5.67 4.75 14.10
C LEU A 84 5.31 6.10 14.70
N VAL A 85 5.99 7.15 14.23
CA VAL A 85 5.80 8.53 14.68
C VAL A 85 5.51 9.41 13.47
N SER A 86 4.48 10.23 13.55
CA SER A 86 4.12 11.14 12.45
C SER A 86 5.20 12.19 12.21
N GLY A 87 5.51 12.43 10.93
CA GLY A 87 6.54 13.37 10.50
C GLY A 87 7.97 12.83 10.59
N GLU A 88 8.16 11.58 11.01
CA GLU A 88 9.45 10.90 10.99
C GLU A 88 9.52 9.89 9.85
N GLU A 89 10.68 9.78 9.21
CA GLU A 89 10.94 8.77 8.20
C GLU A 89 10.91 7.37 8.82
N THR A 90 10.33 6.45 8.11
CA THR A 90 10.17 5.05 8.54
C THR A 90 10.56 4.12 7.42
N ASP A 91 11.42 3.16 7.74
CA ASP A 91 11.67 2.01 6.89
C ASP A 91 10.66 0.91 7.20
N ILE A 92 10.16 0.29 6.16
CA ILE A 92 9.20 -0.82 6.25
C ILE A 92 9.83 -2.02 5.52
N PRO A 93 10.73 -2.76 6.17
CA PRO A 93 11.23 -4.01 5.64
C PRO A 93 10.13 -5.08 5.63
N VAL A 94 10.06 -5.80 4.53
CA VAL A 94 9.08 -6.86 4.28
C VAL A 94 9.82 -8.10 3.82
N HIS A 95 9.56 -9.22 4.50
CA HIS A 95 10.15 -10.53 4.18
C HIS A 95 9.10 -11.49 3.65
N PHE A 96 9.42 -12.20 2.56
CA PHE A 96 8.51 -13.12 1.87
C PHE A 96 9.00 -14.56 1.98
N VAL A 97 8.13 -15.45 2.46
CA VAL A 97 8.38 -16.88 2.64
C VAL A 97 7.29 -17.70 1.95
N ASP A 98 7.66 -18.75 1.29
CA ASP A 98 6.70 -19.73 0.75
C ASP A 98 6.02 -20.47 1.93
N GLU A 99 4.70 -20.38 2.01
CA GLU A 99 3.91 -20.94 3.11
C GLU A 99 4.10 -22.45 3.28
N LYS A 100 4.28 -23.18 2.17
CA LYS A 100 4.32 -24.64 2.19
C LYS A 100 5.71 -25.18 2.49
N THR A 101 6.74 -24.52 1.96
CA THR A 101 8.13 -25.02 2.08
C THR A 101 8.89 -24.36 3.20
N GLY A 102 8.47 -23.16 3.64
CA GLY A 102 9.22 -22.32 4.57
C GLY A 102 10.46 -21.66 3.95
N GLU A 103 10.68 -21.83 2.65
CA GLU A 103 11.82 -21.25 1.95
C GLU A 103 11.60 -19.79 1.59
N PRO A 104 12.67 -18.95 1.54
CA PRO A 104 12.58 -17.58 1.08
C PRO A 104 12.07 -17.49 -0.37
N VAL A 105 11.16 -16.54 -0.63
CA VAL A 105 10.65 -16.26 -1.97
C VAL A 105 11.61 -15.34 -2.70
N THR A 106 12.28 -15.84 -3.74
CA THR A 106 13.25 -15.09 -4.56
C THR A 106 12.78 -14.86 -6.00
N ASN A 107 11.51 -15.19 -6.28
CA ASN A 107 10.92 -15.15 -7.61
C ASN A 107 9.70 -14.21 -7.69
N LEU A 108 9.72 -13.11 -6.95
CA LEU A 108 8.73 -12.06 -7.14
C LEU A 108 8.89 -11.48 -8.55
N GLN A 109 7.76 -11.15 -9.17
CA GLN A 109 7.69 -10.58 -10.51
C GLN A 109 7.38 -9.08 -10.42
N ARG A 110 7.86 -8.32 -11.40
CA ARG A 110 7.51 -6.91 -11.50
C ARG A 110 6.04 -6.75 -11.88
N TYR A 111 5.34 -5.89 -11.15
CA TYR A 111 4.01 -5.41 -11.44
C TYR A 111 4.06 -3.88 -11.46
N LEU A 112 3.57 -3.25 -12.52
CA LEU A 112 3.65 -1.78 -12.71
C LEU A 112 5.06 -1.20 -12.47
N GLY A 113 6.09 -1.97 -12.90
CA GLY A 113 7.49 -1.55 -12.82
C GLY A 113 8.23 -1.96 -11.54
N ALA A 114 7.56 -2.30 -10.43
CA ALA A 114 8.17 -2.65 -9.15
C ALA A 114 7.93 -4.11 -8.74
N PHE A 115 8.74 -4.64 -7.83
CA PHE A 115 8.52 -5.96 -7.22
C PHE A 115 7.44 -5.93 -6.13
N GLY A 116 7.06 -4.72 -5.67
CA GLY A 116 6.00 -4.51 -4.71
C GLY A 116 5.53 -3.07 -4.69
N HIS A 117 4.34 -2.83 -4.18
CA HIS A 117 3.76 -1.52 -3.93
C HIS A 117 3.13 -1.50 -2.54
N ALA A 118 3.37 -0.43 -1.80
CA ALA A 118 2.72 -0.20 -0.52
C ALA A 118 1.86 1.06 -0.61
N MET A 119 0.53 0.85 -0.54
CA MET A 119 -0.46 1.93 -0.52
C MET A 119 -0.95 2.07 0.92
N MET A 120 -0.81 3.24 1.51
CA MET A 120 -1.16 3.51 2.91
C MET A 120 -2.20 4.61 2.98
N LEU A 121 -3.26 4.39 3.74
CA LEU A 121 -4.36 5.33 3.87
C LEU A 121 -4.73 5.47 5.35
N SER A 122 -4.88 6.71 5.82
CA SER A 122 -5.39 6.99 7.16
C SER A 122 -6.85 6.56 7.30
N ASP A 123 -7.29 6.24 8.52
CA ASP A 123 -8.64 5.79 8.83
C ASP A 123 -9.73 6.81 8.47
N ASP A 124 -9.40 8.11 8.47
CA ASP A 124 -10.29 9.18 8.00
C ASP A 124 -10.17 9.48 6.50
N MET A 125 -9.35 8.70 5.76
CA MET A 125 -9.13 8.80 4.32
C MET A 125 -8.59 10.16 3.84
N THR A 126 -7.94 10.95 4.69
CA THR A 126 -7.39 12.26 4.31
C THR A 126 -5.91 12.21 3.95
N GLU A 127 -5.17 11.22 4.46
CA GLU A 127 -3.75 11.06 4.20
C GLU A 127 -3.48 9.77 3.45
N HIS A 128 -2.75 9.88 2.37
CA HIS A 128 -2.33 8.78 1.52
C HIS A 128 -0.82 8.81 1.33
N VAL A 129 -0.19 7.65 1.42
CA VAL A 129 1.23 7.46 1.12
C VAL A 129 1.35 6.30 0.14
N HIS A 130 2.08 6.50 -0.95
CA HIS A 130 2.41 5.48 -1.93
C HIS A 130 3.92 5.29 -1.94
N ALA A 131 4.38 4.08 -1.69
CA ALA A 131 5.78 3.74 -1.62
C ALA A 131 6.12 2.56 -2.55
N HIS A 132 7.31 2.66 -3.15
CA HIS A 132 7.96 1.59 -3.89
C HIS A 132 9.19 1.10 -3.12
N PRO A 133 9.64 -0.15 -3.31
CA PRO A 133 10.83 -0.63 -2.63
C PRO A 133 12.11 0.01 -3.19
N GLU A 134 13.14 0.11 -2.34
CA GLU A 134 14.45 0.71 -2.66
C GLU A 134 15.11 0.13 -3.92
N GLU A 135 14.91 -1.15 -4.18
CA GLU A 135 15.49 -1.86 -5.33
C GLU A 135 15.02 -1.29 -6.69
N MET A 136 14.13 -0.30 -6.66
CA MET A 136 13.68 0.47 -7.83
C MET A 136 14.54 1.68 -8.14
N LEU A 137 15.47 2.08 -7.26
CA LEU A 137 16.35 3.20 -7.52
C LEU A 137 17.27 2.90 -8.71
N GLU A 138 17.43 3.89 -9.59
CA GLU A 138 18.14 3.76 -10.87
C GLU A 138 19.53 3.11 -10.73
N GLY A 139 19.81 2.10 -11.55
CA GLY A 139 21.12 1.47 -11.67
C GLY A 139 21.28 0.09 -11.04
N THR A 140 20.27 -0.43 -10.36
CA THR A 140 20.30 -1.84 -9.94
C THR A 140 20.07 -2.76 -11.15
N ALA A 141 20.97 -3.71 -11.35
CA ALA A 141 20.84 -4.72 -12.41
C ALA A 141 19.48 -5.41 -12.27
N VAL A 142 18.76 -5.52 -13.40
CA VAL A 142 17.51 -6.27 -13.46
C VAL A 142 17.82 -7.73 -13.15
N THR A 143 17.66 -8.14 -11.90
CA THR A 143 17.67 -9.55 -11.52
C THR A 143 16.40 -10.22 -12.07
N GLU A 144 16.50 -11.47 -12.48
CA GLU A 144 15.37 -12.22 -13.05
C GLU A 144 14.21 -12.43 -12.05
N GLY A 145 14.39 -12.12 -10.76
CA GLY A 145 13.39 -12.23 -9.70
C GLY A 145 13.70 -11.31 -8.53
N GLY A 146 12.66 -10.86 -7.83
CA GLY A 146 12.74 -10.05 -6.62
C GLY A 146 12.51 -10.83 -5.35
N GLY A 147 12.79 -10.21 -4.20
CA GLY A 147 12.71 -10.81 -2.87
C GLY A 147 14.00 -11.54 -2.46
N PRO A 148 14.02 -12.21 -1.29
CA PRO A 148 12.89 -12.34 -0.35
C PRO A 148 12.60 -11.09 0.49
N ASP A 149 13.48 -10.10 0.44
CA ASP A 149 13.37 -8.87 1.21
C ASP A 149 13.12 -7.69 0.28
N LEU A 150 12.15 -6.85 0.66
CA LEU A 150 11.88 -5.55 0.05
C LEU A 150 11.79 -4.51 1.15
N THR A 151 12.41 -3.35 0.97
CA THR A 151 12.32 -2.25 1.94
C THR A 151 11.61 -1.06 1.31
N PHE A 152 10.52 -0.62 1.93
CA PHE A 152 9.79 0.59 1.54
C PHE A 152 10.14 1.72 2.48
N HIS A 153 10.16 2.95 1.98
CA HIS A 153 10.32 4.16 2.77
C HIS A 153 8.99 4.91 2.83
N ALA A 154 8.61 5.32 4.01
CA ALA A 154 7.37 6.06 4.23
C ALA A 154 7.55 7.18 5.25
N LEU A 155 6.79 8.26 5.05
CA LEU A 155 6.61 9.31 6.03
C LEU A 155 5.10 9.45 6.24
N PHE A 156 4.63 9.17 7.45
CA PHE A 156 3.23 9.31 7.82
C PHE A 156 2.95 10.77 8.22
N PRO A 157 2.12 11.53 7.47
CA PRO A 157 1.98 12.97 7.69
C PRO A 157 1.34 13.34 9.03
N LYS A 158 0.45 12.51 9.55
CA LYS A 158 -0.27 12.75 10.81
C LYS A 158 -0.40 11.48 11.66
N PRO A 159 -0.64 11.63 12.99
CA PRO A 159 -0.95 10.48 13.84
C PRO A 159 -2.35 9.93 13.51
N GLY A 160 -2.55 8.63 13.74
CA GLY A 160 -3.81 7.95 13.48
C GLY A 160 -3.62 6.45 13.26
N VAL A 161 -4.65 5.81 12.78
CA VAL A 161 -4.59 4.43 12.32
C VAL A 161 -4.49 4.43 10.80
N TYR A 162 -3.58 3.64 10.27
CA TYR A 162 -3.37 3.52 8.83
C TYR A 162 -3.59 2.09 8.37
N ARG A 163 -4.24 1.94 7.21
CA ARG A 163 -4.28 0.70 6.46
C ARG A 163 -3.19 0.74 5.39
N ILE A 164 -2.33 -0.27 5.40
CA ILE A 164 -1.31 -0.52 4.39
C ILE A 164 -1.79 -1.67 3.52
N TRP A 165 -1.94 -1.46 2.22
CA TRP A 165 -2.14 -2.54 1.26
C TRP A 165 -0.80 -2.81 0.58
N LEU A 166 -0.20 -3.95 0.90
CA LEU A 166 1.00 -4.43 0.24
C LEU A 166 0.60 -5.29 -0.95
N GLN A 167 1.01 -4.87 -2.14
CA GLN A 167 0.83 -5.62 -3.39
C GLN A 167 2.14 -6.21 -3.86
N PHE A 168 2.12 -7.45 -4.32
CA PHE A 168 3.25 -8.14 -4.96
C PHE A 168 2.73 -9.14 -5.97
N GLN A 169 3.57 -9.51 -6.95
CA GLN A 169 3.23 -10.50 -7.95
C GLN A 169 4.17 -11.69 -7.87
N ARG A 170 3.61 -12.90 -7.89
CA ARG A 170 4.34 -14.17 -7.97
C ARG A 170 3.56 -15.14 -8.85
N ASN A 171 4.25 -15.90 -9.73
CA ASN A 171 3.63 -16.88 -10.63
C ASN A 171 2.45 -16.29 -11.44
N ASN A 172 2.59 -15.07 -11.93
CA ASN A 172 1.58 -14.30 -12.66
C ASN A 172 0.28 -14.03 -11.86
N ARG A 173 0.36 -14.16 -10.56
CA ARG A 173 -0.74 -13.83 -9.66
C ARG A 173 -0.39 -12.59 -8.83
N LEU A 174 -1.24 -11.56 -8.95
CA LEU A 174 -1.18 -10.37 -8.12
C LEU A 174 -1.88 -10.65 -6.79
N SER A 175 -1.16 -10.45 -5.70
CA SER A 175 -1.66 -10.59 -4.32
C SER A 175 -1.67 -9.23 -3.63
N THR A 176 -2.65 -9.01 -2.78
CA THR A 176 -2.76 -7.80 -1.95
C THR A 176 -3.04 -8.20 -0.51
N ILE A 177 -2.16 -7.81 0.41
CA ILE A 177 -2.28 -8.11 1.83
C ILE A 177 -2.48 -6.80 2.60
N PRO A 178 -3.59 -6.65 3.35
CA PRO A 178 -3.79 -5.48 4.20
C PRO A 178 -3.13 -5.65 5.57
N PHE A 179 -2.39 -4.63 6.00
CA PHE A 179 -1.90 -4.47 7.36
C PHE A 179 -2.49 -3.20 7.98
N THR A 180 -2.71 -3.19 9.28
CA THR A 180 -3.19 -2.01 9.99
C THR A 180 -2.23 -1.66 11.11
N VAL A 181 -1.76 -0.42 11.08
CA VAL A 181 -0.75 0.09 12.03
C VAL A 181 -1.23 1.35 12.73
N ARG A 182 -0.67 1.63 13.91
CA ARG A 182 -0.89 2.88 14.63
C ARG A 182 0.34 3.77 14.48
N VAL A 183 0.10 5.01 14.07
CA VAL A 183 1.08 6.09 14.04
C VAL A 183 0.80 7.03 15.21
N THR A 184 1.80 7.31 16.03
CA THR A 184 1.70 8.15 17.22
C THR A 184 2.22 9.56 16.96
N ARG A 185 1.94 10.49 17.87
CA ARG A 185 2.56 11.82 17.86
C ARG A 185 3.97 11.77 18.43
N VAL A 186 4.81 12.73 18.03
CA VAL A 186 6.10 12.97 18.70
C VAL A 186 5.85 13.20 20.20
N GLY A 187 6.58 12.49 21.05
CA GLY A 187 6.46 12.61 22.50
C GLY A 187 5.28 11.86 23.14
N GLU A 188 4.42 11.22 22.37
CA GLU A 188 3.36 10.37 22.90
C GLU A 188 3.96 9.07 23.48
N THR A 189 3.87 8.91 24.82
CA THR A 189 4.24 7.65 25.49
C THR A 189 3.14 6.61 25.22
N ALA A 190 3.53 5.37 24.95
CA ALA A 190 2.57 4.27 24.83
C ALA A 190 1.78 4.17 26.16
N GLU A 191 0.49 4.47 26.14
CA GLU A 191 -0.37 4.11 27.25
C GLU A 191 -0.35 2.57 27.37
N LYS A 192 -0.02 2.09 28.55
CA LYS A 192 -0.13 0.67 28.89
C LYS A 192 -1.61 0.29 28.79
N GLN A 193 -1.94 -0.49 27.79
CA GLN A 193 -3.19 -1.27 27.75
C GLN A 193 -3.09 -2.47 28.68
#